data_13a74ebee66d4d3b1d8af47a859fee9f
#
_entry.id   13a74ebee66d4d3b1d8af47a859fee9f
#
_cell.length_a   1.000
_cell.length_b   1.000
_cell.length_c   1.000
_cell.angle_alpha   90.00
_cell.angle_beta   90.00
_cell.angle_gamma   90.00
#
_symmetry.space_group_name_H-M   'P 1'
#
loop_
_entity.id
_entity.type
_entity.pdbx_description
1 polymer ?
#
loop_
_entity_poly.entity_id
_entity_poly.type
_entity_poly.pdbx_seq_one_letter_code
_entity_poly.pdbx_strand_id
1 'polypeptide(L)'
;MFRDKVERDNRFSLEKNRQSSVKVVFFAPLNGKISQKFETTSKHFAVDITAKTGDPIKATADGTVIFSGWTIDTGYVLILKHAKQYISIYKHSGNLLKEQGDFVKSGEVIATVGSTGELSTGPHLHFELWSGGYAVNPINFIDFK
;
A
#
# COMPACT_ATOMS: atom_id res chain seq x y z
N MET A 1 29.23 25.19 4.96
CA MET A 1 28.51 24.38 5.95
C MET A 1 27.16 24.96 6.33
N PHE A 2 27.14 26.14 6.92
CA PHE A 2 25.89 26.80 7.27
C PHE A 2 25.03 27.11 6.05
N ARG A 3 25.64 27.59 4.98
CA ARG A 3 24.97 27.92 3.73
C ARG A 3 24.31 26.68 3.09
N ASP A 4 25.01 25.55 3.09
CA ASP A 4 24.48 24.32 2.53
C ASP A 4 23.27 23.81 3.30
N LYS A 5 23.30 23.98 4.62
CA LYS A 5 22.18 23.60 5.47
C LYS A 5 20.93 24.47 5.16
N VAL A 6 21.11 25.78 5.00
CA VAL A 6 20.01 26.67 4.66
C VAL A 6 19.42 26.34 3.30
N GLU A 7 20.25 26.05 2.31
CA GLU A 7 19.78 25.67 0.98
C GLU A 7 19.00 24.35 1.02
N ARG A 8 19.48 23.37 1.78
CA ARG A 8 18.76 22.09 1.96
C ARG A 8 17.44 22.26 2.66
N ASP A 9 17.40 23.09 3.71
CA ASP A 9 16.15 23.34 4.44
C ASP A 9 15.12 24.04 3.55
N ASN A 10 15.55 25.00 2.73
CA ASN A 10 14.68 25.68 1.77
C ASN A 10 14.14 24.72 0.71
N ARG A 11 15.00 23.84 0.18
CA ARG A 11 14.60 22.85 -0.80
C ARG A 11 13.60 21.86 -0.23
N PHE A 12 13.86 21.41 0.99
CA PHE A 12 12.94 20.51 1.71
C PHE A 12 11.57 21.15 1.92
N SER A 13 11.54 22.43 2.29
CA SER A 13 10.28 23.17 2.49
C SER A 13 9.50 23.31 1.20
N LEU A 14 10.18 23.57 0.07
CA LEU A 14 9.54 23.67 -1.25
C LEU A 14 8.96 22.33 -1.68
N GLU A 15 9.68 21.23 -1.48
CA GLU A 15 9.18 19.90 -1.79
C GLU A 15 7.98 19.53 -0.93
N LYS A 16 8.03 19.85 0.36
CA LYS A 16 6.92 19.61 1.28
C LYS A 16 5.68 20.39 0.84
N ASN A 17 5.84 21.65 0.46
CA ASN A 17 4.73 22.46 -0.05
C ASN A 17 4.17 21.91 -1.34
N ARG A 18 5.04 21.43 -2.24
CA ARG A 18 4.60 20.79 -3.49
C ARG A 18 3.80 19.52 -3.20
N GLN A 19 4.29 18.67 -2.30
CA GLN A 19 3.57 17.45 -1.90
C GLN A 19 2.23 17.77 -1.25
N SER A 20 2.16 18.83 -0.43
CA SER A 20 0.92 19.20 0.22
C SER A 20 -0.13 19.73 -0.75
N SER A 21 0.28 20.22 -1.93
CA SER A 21 -0.64 20.64 -2.98
C SER A 21 -1.07 19.48 -3.91
N VAL A 22 -0.36 18.35 -3.87
CA VAL A 22 -0.68 17.18 -4.67
C VAL A 22 -1.88 16.48 -4.07
N LYS A 23 -2.89 16.23 -4.87
CA LYS A 23 -4.03 15.42 -4.48
C LYS A 23 -3.73 13.96 -4.77
N VAL A 24 -3.76 13.12 -3.75
CA VAL A 24 -3.59 11.67 -3.92
C VAL A 24 -4.96 11.05 -4.18
N VAL A 25 -5.09 10.39 -5.33
CA VAL A 25 -6.32 9.68 -5.69
C VAL A 25 -6.01 8.19 -5.56
N PHE A 26 -6.81 7.50 -4.79
CA PHE A 26 -6.64 6.07 -4.55
C PHE A 26 -7.67 5.26 -5.32
N PHE A 27 -7.23 4.12 -5.85
CA PHE A 27 -8.08 3.16 -6.57
C PHE A 27 -8.08 1.83 -5.84
N ALA A 28 -9.15 1.06 -6.02
CA ALA A 28 -9.22 -0.27 -5.43
C ALA A 28 -8.09 -1.15 -5.98
N PRO A 29 -7.30 -1.78 -5.10
CA PRO A 29 -6.18 -2.61 -5.54
C PRO A 29 -6.62 -3.94 -6.13
N LEU A 30 -7.87 -4.33 -5.94
CA LEU A 30 -8.38 -5.63 -6.35
C LEU A 30 -9.89 -5.54 -6.56
N ASN A 31 -10.37 -6.23 -7.58
CA ASN A 31 -11.79 -6.45 -7.80
C ASN A 31 -12.25 -7.64 -6.96
N GLY A 32 -13.02 -7.38 -5.93
CA GLY A 32 -13.51 -8.40 -5.03
C GLY A 32 -14.37 -7.81 -3.95
N LYS A 33 -14.95 -8.68 -3.12
CA LYS A 33 -15.76 -8.25 -1.99
C LYS A 33 -14.89 -8.09 -0.76
N ILE A 34 -15.18 -7.08 0.04
CA ILE A 34 -14.56 -6.94 1.36
C ILE A 34 -15.16 -8.03 2.24
N SER A 35 -14.31 -8.96 2.67
CA SER A 35 -14.70 -10.06 3.55
C SER A 35 -14.50 -9.71 5.02
N GLN A 36 -13.58 -8.80 5.32
CA GLN A 36 -13.35 -8.31 6.66
C GLN A 36 -13.01 -6.83 6.61
N LYS A 37 -13.72 -6.04 7.41
CA LYS A 37 -13.58 -4.59 7.44
C LYS A 37 -12.50 -4.15 8.41
N PHE A 38 -12.01 -2.92 8.23
CA PHE A 38 -11.18 -2.25 9.22
C PHE A 38 -12.00 -2.08 10.50
N GLU A 39 -11.43 -2.54 11.62
CA GLU A 39 -12.12 -2.49 12.91
C GLU A 39 -11.11 -2.44 14.04
N THR A 40 -11.10 -1.32 14.78
CA THR A 40 -10.13 -1.10 15.84
C THR A 40 -10.37 -1.98 17.05
N THR A 41 -11.64 -2.30 17.35
CA THR A 41 -11.99 -3.11 18.52
C THR A 41 -11.50 -4.55 18.39
N SER A 42 -11.53 -5.11 17.19
CA SER A 42 -10.99 -6.45 16.91
C SER A 42 -9.53 -6.41 16.47
N LYS A 43 -8.90 -5.23 16.47
CA LYS A 43 -7.51 -5.01 16.03
C LYS A 43 -7.25 -5.44 14.59
N HIS A 44 -8.27 -5.37 13.74
CA HIS A 44 -8.11 -5.58 12.30
C HIS A 44 -7.86 -4.24 11.62
N PHE A 45 -6.59 -3.90 11.38
CA PHE A 45 -6.16 -2.60 10.85
C PHE A 45 -5.97 -2.64 9.34
N ALA A 46 -6.91 -3.27 8.66
CA ALA A 46 -6.86 -3.52 7.23
C ALA A 46 -8.25 -3.79 6.68
N VAL A 47 -8.36 -3.93 5.37
CA VAL A 47 -9.50 -4.59 4.75
C VAL A 47 -9.00 -5.87 4.08
N ASP A 48 -9.76 -6.94 4.19
CA ASP A 48 -9.51 -8.18 3.46
C ASP A 48 -10.47 -8.24 2.30
N ILE A 49 -9.95 -8.55 1.13
CA ILE A 49 -10.71 -8.60 -0.12
C ILE A 49 -10.60 -10.00 -0.69
N THR A 50 -11.74 -10.67 -0.87
CA THR A 50 -11.77 -12.02 -1.46
C THR A 50 -11.56 -11.93 -2.96
N ALA A 51 -10.81 -12.89 -3.48
CA ALA A 51 -10.57 -13.05 -4.91
C ALA A 51 -10.06 -14.45 -5.19
N LYS A 52 -9.81 -14.73 -6.44
CA LYS A 52 -9.24 -16.02 -6.85
C LYS A 52 -7.73 -15.95 -6.84
N THR A 53 -7.09 -17.06 -6.51
CA THR A 53 -5.63 -17.20 -6.63
C THR A 53 -5.21 -16.81 -8.04
N GLY A 54 -4.23 -15.93 -8.15
CA GLY A 54 -3.70 -15.45 -9.41
C GLY A 54 -4.35 -14.17 -9.93
N ASP A 55 -5.43 -13.70 -9.33
CA ASP A 55 -6.03 -12.42 -9.74
C ASP A 55 -5.02 -11.29 -9.57
N PRO A 56 -5.03 -10.30 -10.48
CA PRO A 56 -4.04 -9.22 -10.43
C PRO A 56 -4.33 -8.26 -9.28
N ILE A 57 -3.27 -7.95 -8.53
CA ILE A 57 -3.27 -6.91 -7.52
C ILE A 57 -2.64 -5.66 -8.15
N LYS A 58 -3.31 -4.53 -8.04
CA LYS A 58 -2.90 -3.27 -8.66
C LYS A 58 -2.47 -2.26 -7.62
N ALA A 59 -1.51 -1.42 -7.98
CA ALA A 59 -1.10 -0.32 -7.12
C ALA A 59 -2.29 0.62 -6.89
N THR A 60 -2.59 0.92 -5.63
CA THR A 60 -3.72 1.80 -5.27
C THR A 60 -3.47 3.26 -5.68
N ALA A 61 -2.21 3.65 -5.84
CA ALA A 61 -1.79 4.98 -6.26
C ALA A 61 -0.36 4.92 -6.77
N ASP A 62 0.10 6.00 -7.42
CA ASP A 62 1.50 6.12 -7.81
C ASP A 62 2.40 6.01 -6.58
N GLY A 63 3.51 5.31 -6.72
CA GLY A 63 4.43 5.17 -5.60
C GLY A 63 5.72 4.46 -5.94
N THR A 64 6.53 4.28 -4.92
CA THR A 64 7.81 3.57 -4.99
C THR A 64 7.74 2.34 -4.10
N VAL A 65 8.22 1.22 -4.59
CA VAL A 65 8.31 -0.02 -3.80
C VAL A 65 9.42 0.14 -2.78
N ILE A 66 9.06 0.17 -1.50
CA ILE A 66 10.03 0.27 -0.41
C ILE A 66 10.35 -1.08 0.22
N PHE A 67 9.52 -2.08 -0.02
CA PHE A 67 9.79 -3.47 0.37
C PHE A 67 9.07 -4.43 -0.56
N SER A 68 9.76 -5.49 -0.97
CA SER A 68 9.19 -6.59 -1.76
C SER A 68 9.88 -7.88 -1.30
N GLY A 69 9.16 -8.75 -0.62
CA GLY A 69 9.79 -9.93 -0.05
C GLY A 69 8.79 -10.83 0.67
N TRP A 70 9.33 -11.71 1.51
CA TRP A 70 8.54 -12.71 2.22
C TRP A 70 8.87 -12.67 3.71
N THR A 71 7.83 -12.72 4.53
CA THR A 71 7.96 -12.94 5.98
C THR A 71 7.02 -14.08 6.38
N ILE A 72 7.34 -14.73 7.50
CA ILE A 72 6.54 -15.87 7.95
C ILE A 72 5.08 -15.47 8.25
N ASP A 73 4.89 -14.27 8.80
CA ASP A 73 3.55 -13.80 9.16
C ASP A 73 2.74 -13.30 7.96
N THR A 74 3.39 -12.58 7.05
CA THR A 74 2.71 -11.89 5.95
C THR A 74 2.69 -12.70 4.67
N GLY A 75 3.52 -13.74 4.54
CA GLY A 75 3.80 -14.36 3.26
C GLY A 75 4.48 -13.34 2.33
N TYR A 76 4.24 -13.45 1.05
CA TYR A 76 4.75 -12.47 0.10
C TYR A 76 4.06 -11.14 0.31
N VAL A 77 4.84 -10.09 0.56
CA VAL A 77 4.34 -8.77 0.88
C VAL A 77 5.07 -7.71 0.05
N LEU A 78 4.29 -6.74 -0.41
CA LEU A 78 4.80 -5.59 -1.14
C LEU A 78 4.31 -4.32 -0.44
N ILE A 79 5.22 -3.36 -0.25
CA ILE A 79 4.93 -2.10 0.43
C ILE A 79 5.26 -0.96 -0.51
N LEU A 80 4.30 -0.07 -0.73
CA LEU A 80 4.45 1.13 -1.56
C LEU A 80 4.45 2.38 -0.70
N LYS A 81 5.34 3.30 -1.02
CA LYS A 81 5.34 4.65 -0.47
C LYS A 81 4.76 5.61 -1.50
N HIS A 82 3.75 6.36 -1.10
CA HIS A 82 3.05 7.35 -1.93
C HIS A 82 3.37 8.77 -1.47
N ALA A 83 2.83 9.76 -2.18
CA ALA A 83 2.91 11.15 -1.76
C ALA A 83 2.17 11.37 -0.45
N LYS A 84 2.44 12.49 0.23
CA LYS A 84 1.77 12.93 1.48
C LYS A 84 1.85 11.91 2.61
N GLN A 85 2.95 11.15 2.68
CA GLN A 85 3.21 10.19 3.76
C GLN A 85 2.20 9.02 3.82
N TYR A 86 1.54 8.71 2.70
CA TYR A 86 0.72 7.52 2.60
C TYR A 86 1.59 6.30 2.27
N ILE A 87 1.24 5.17 2.87
CA ILE A 87 1.86 3.87 2.61
C ILE A 87 0.75 2.86 2.39
N SER A 88 0.89 2.02 1.37
CA SER A 88 -0.01 0.89 1.15
C SER A 88 0.74 -0.43 1.27
N ILE A 89 0.09 -1.43 1.85
CA ILE A 89 0.70 -2.73 2.15
C ILE A 89 -0.21 -3.83 1.61
N TYR A 90 0.39 -4.78 0.88
CA TYR A 90 -0.30 -5.87 0.18
C TYR A 90 0.27 -7.19 0.68
N LYS A 91 -0.44 -7.86 1.62
CA LYS A 91 0.03 -9.09 2.28
C LYS A 91 -0.64 -10.33 1.68
N HIS A 92 -0.04 -11.48 1.97
CA HIS A 92 -0.51 -12.80 1.56
C HIS A 92 -0.61 -12.96 0.05
N SER A 93 0.26 -12.28 -0.68
CA SER A 93 0.32 -12.34 -2.14
C SER A 93 0.83 -13.70 -2.63
N GLY A 94 0.52 -14.03 -3.87
CA GLY A 94 1.04 -15.22 -4.52
C GLY A 94 2.40 -14.97 -5.14
N ASN A 95 2.46 -14.08 -6.13
CA ASN A 95 3.70 -13.68 -6.79
C ASN A 95 3.85 -12.18 -6.69
N LEU A 96 5.08 -11.72 -6.44
CA LEU A 96 5.44 -10.31 -6.46
C LEU A 96 6.07 -10.00 -7.82
N LEU A 97 5.55 -8.97 -8.50
CA LEU A 97 5.98 -8.60 -9.85
C LEU A 97 6.88 -7.38 -9.87
N LYS A 98 7.13 -6.79 -8.72
CA LYS A 98 7.95 -5.58 -8.58
C LYS A 98 9.01 -5.80 -7.51
N GLU A 99 10.11 -5.08 -7.64
CA GLU A 99 11.24 -5.17 -6.72
C GLU A 99 11.38 -3.85 -5.95
N GLN A 100 12.07 -3.92 -4.82
CA GLN A 100 12.40 -2.74 -4.04
C GLN A 100 13.12 -1.71 -4.90
N GLY A 101 12.67 -0.47 -4.86
CA GLY A 101 13.20 0.62 -5.66
C GLY A 101 12.41 0.90 -6.94
N ASP A 102 11.55 -0.03 -7.38
CA ASP A 102 10.73 0.19 -8.57
C ASP A 102 9.72 1.31 -8.34
N PHE A 103 9.52 2.12 -9.37
CA PHE A 103 8.42 3.08 -9.39
C PHE A 103 7.22 2.44 -10.08
N VAL A 104 6.03 2.63 -9.51
CA VAL A 104 4.79 2.08 -10.06
C VAL A 104 3.76 3.17 -10.21
N LYS A 105 2.89 2.99 -11.19
CA LYS A 105 1.76 3.90 -11.44
C LYS A 105 0.48 3.29 -10.89
N SER A 106 -0.44 4.16 -10.50
CA SER A 106 -1.78 3.78 -10.10
C SER A 106 -2.41 2.83 -11.13
N GLY A 107 -2.94 1.71 -10.66
CA GLY A 107 -3.57 0.71 -11.52
C GLY A 107 -2.61 -0.28 -12.17
N GLU A 108 -1.31 -0.09 -12.01
CA GLU A 108 -0.31 -1.03 -12.52
C GLU A 108 -0.35 -2.33 -11.72
N VAL A 109 -0.28 -3.48 -12.40
CA VAL A 109 -0.27 -4.79 -11.73
C VAL A 109 1.08 -4.97 -11.04
N ILE A 110 1.05 -5.18 -9.72
CA ILE A 110 2.25 -5.27 -8.89
C ILE A 110 2.45 -6.65 -8.27
N ALA A 111 1.39 -7.43 -8.18
CA ALA A 111 1.41 -8.76 -7.56
C ALA A 111 0.20 -9.55 -8.00
N THR A 112 0.10 -10.80 -7.55
CA THR A 112 -1.09 -11.64 -7.75
C THR A 112 -1.61 -12.12 -6.41
N VAL A 113 -2.91 -12.41 -6.37
CA VAL A 113 -3.58 -12.93 -5.17
C VAL A 113 -3.04 -14.33 -4.86
N GLY A 114 -2.78 -14.57 -3.58
CA GLY A 114 -2.40 -15.87 -3.06
C GLY A 114 -3.01 -16.10 -1.69
N SER A 115 -2.44 -17.05 -0.97
CA SER A 115 -2.81 -17.34 0.40
C SER A 115 -1.57 -17.73 1.20
N THR A 116 -0.48 -16.98 0.99
CA THR A 116 0.82 -17.24 1.62
C THR A 116 0.90 -16.58 3.00
N GLY A 117 1.75 -17.17 3.86
CA GLY A 117 1.95 -16.70 5.22
C GLY A 117 1.11 -17.48 6.23
N GLU A 118 1.59 -17.54 7.48
CA GLU A 118 0.94 -18.33 8.55
C GLU A 118 -0.46 -17.84 8.91
N LEU A 119 -0.69 -16.53 8.77
CA LEU A 119 -1.97 -15.92 9.14
C LEU A 119 -2.99 -15.91 8.01
N SER A 120 -2.69 -16.56 6.89
CA SER A 120 -3.62 -16.60 5.76
C SER A 120 -4.71 -17.64 5.99
N THR A 121 -5.96 -17.28 5.67
CA THR A 121 -7.14 -18.12 5.82
C THR A 121 -7.78 -18.47 4.49
N GLY A 122 -7.04 -18.36 3.39
CA GLY A 122 -7.50 -18.64 2.03
C GLY A 122 -7.17 -17.51 1.08
N PRO A 123 -7.52 -17.64 -0.22
CA PRO A 123 -7.18 -16.63 -1.20
C PRO A 123 -7.88 -15.30 -0.92
N HIS A 124 -7.11 -14.30 -0.56
CA HIS A 124 -7.58 -12.94 -0.34
C HIS A 124 -6.41 -11.98 -0.36
N LEU A 125 -6.70 -10.70 -0.55
CA LEU A 125 -5.73 -9.64 -0.34
C LEU A 125 -5.97 -9.02 1.02
N HIS A 126 -4.96 -9.01 1.86
CA HIS A 126 -4.94 -8.21 3.10
C HIS A 126 -4.29 -6.87 2.75
N PHE A 127 -5.09 -5.82 2.75
CA PHE A 127 -4.68 -4.50 2.29
C PHE A 127 -4.71 -3.50 3.44
N GLU A 128 -3.56 -2.83 3.67
CA GLU A 128 -3.46 -1.78 4.68
C GLU A 128 -3.15 -0.45 4.00
N LEU A 129 -3.75 0.61 4.50
CA LEU A 129 -3.42 1.98 4.14
C LEU A 129 -2.99 2.72 5.40
N TRP A 130 -1.84 3.37 5.33
CA TRP A 130 -1.27 4.12 6.44
C TRP A 130 -1.11 5.58 6.04
N SER A 131 -1.40 6.48 6.97
CA SER A 131 -1.27 7.93 6.77
C SER A 131 -0.50 8.52 7.95
N GLY A 132 0.65 9.12 7.68
CA GLY A 132 1.47 9.76 8.71
C GLY A 132 1.89 8.83 9.85
N GLY A 133 2.09 7.54 9.56
CA GLY A 133 2.52 6.54 10.54
C GLY A 133 1.37 5.83 11.26
N TYR A 134 0.12 6.07 10.88
CA TYR A 134 -1.04 5.42 11.48
C TYR A 134 -1.85 4.68 10.44
N ALA A 135 -2.31 3.48 10.79
CA ALA A 135 -3.24 2.74 9.94
C ALA A 135 -4.58 3.46 9.90
N VAL A 136 -5.14 3.62 8.70
CA VAL A 136 -6.43 4.28 8.49
C VAL A 136 -7.39 3.32 7.80
N ASN A 137 -8.68 3.59 7.93
CA ASN A 137 -9.70 2.75 7.29
C ASN A 137 -9.71 3.02 5.78
N PRO A 138 -9.32 2.04 4.95
CA PRO A 138 -9.22 2.26 3.50
C PRO A 138 -10.52 2.69 2.84
N ILE A 139 -11.68 2.29 3.36
CA ILE A 139 -12.96 2.65 2.74
C ILE A 139 -13.28 4.14 2.81
N ASN A 140 -12.58 4.89 3.67
CA ASN A 140 -12.71 6.35 3.72
C ASN A 140 -11.92 7.05 2.60
N PHE A 141 -11.07 6.32 1.89
CA PHE A 141 -10.17 6.86 0.86
C PHE A 141 -10.39 6.23 -0.50
N ILE A 142 -10.92 5.01 -0.55
CA ILE A 142 -11.00 4.17 -1.75
C ILE A 142 -12.41 3.68 -1.93
N ASP A 143 -12.90 3.75 -3.16
CA ASP A 143 -14.19 3.17 -3.54
C ASP A 143 -13.95 1.71 -3.96
N PHE A 144 -14.37 0.80 -3.10
CA PHE A 144 -14.29 -0.64 -3.35
C PHE A 144 -15.62 -1.13 -3.93
N LYS A 145 -15.70 -1.25 -5.21
CA LYS A 145 -16.93 -1.77 -5.84
C LYS A 145 -16.85 -3.22 -6.18
#